data_9fd9a2b1b054fbd78063c941572160a8
#
_entry.id   9fd9a2b1b054fbd78063c941572160a8
#
_cell.length_a   1.000
_cell.length_b   1.000
_cell.length_c   1.000
_cell.angle_alpha   90.00
_cell.angle_beta   90.00
_cell.angle_gamma   90.00
#
_symmetry.space_group_name_H-M   'P 1'
#
loop_
_entity.id
_entity.type
_entity.pdbx_description
1 polymer ?
#
loop_
_entity_poly.entity_id
_entity_poly.type
_entity_poly.pdbx_seq_one_letter_code
_entity_poly.pdbx_strand_id
1 'polypeptide(L)'
;MIGFTTIKRVLLATASLGFAAHAAAANLTLDVYNPGTQAIFPVTSVLVSGEKDAILVDAQFGKSQAEQVVEKIRASGKHLTTIYISHGDPDYYFGLDTLTKAFPDAKVLASQPTVDHINKTVEAKLAFWGPKMGADVPAKTIVPGVLKGDSLMLEGQKLQVIGLDGKQPDRSFVWIPSLKAVVGGVVVAENIHVWMADTQTAQSHADWLATLQSIETLKPKTVVPGHYLGDGSRSLASVKFTADYIKAFDAETAKAKDSAALIAAMKKRYPTLGEESSLELSAKVAKGEMQW
;
A
#
# COMPACT_ATOMS: atom_id res chain seq x y z
N MET A 1 36.22 81.19 -30.88
CA MET A 1 36.58 80.19 -29.85
C MET A 1 35.31 79.57 -29.41
N ILE A 2 35.05 78.35 -29.85
CA ILE A 2 33.80 77.60 -29.61
C ILE A 2 34.09 76.58 -28.51
N GLY A 3 33.39 76.72 -27.34
CA GLY A 3 33.56 75.81 -26.22
C GLY A 3 32.63 74.58 -26.40
N PHE A 4 33.20 73.35 -26.39
CA PHE A 4 32.49 72.07 -26.35
C PHE A 4 32.17 71.71 -24.92
N THR A 5 30.88 71.59 -24.59
CA THR A 5 30.41 71.09 -23.29
C THR A 5 30.17 69.58 -23.41
N THR A 6 30.93 68.77 -22.70
CA THR A 6 30.85 67.31 -22.64
C THR A 6 29.78 66.89 -21.63
N ILE A 7 28.68 66.25 -22.10
CA ILE A 7 27.63 65.68 -21.24
C ILE A 7 28.05 64.25 -20.90
N LYS A 8 28.35 63.99 -19.63
CA LYS A 8 28.55 62.63 -19.09
C LYS A 8 27.18 61.99 -18.84
N ARG A 9 26.87 60.93 -19.60
CA ARG A 9 25.71 60.04 -19.30
C ARG A 9 26.09 59.08 -18.19
N VAL A 10 25.41 59.13 -17.05
CA VAL A 10 25.48 58.14 -15.97
C VAL A 10 24.47 57.04 -16.32
N LEU A 11 24.96 55.83 -16.59
CA LEU A 11 24.11 54.63 -16.68
C LEU A 11 23.87 54.11 -15.26
N LEU A 12 22.63 54.21 -14.76
CA LEU A 12 22.18 53.46 -13.59
C LEU A 12 21.89 52.01 -14.03
N ALA A 13 22.72 51.09 -13.58
CA ALA A 13 22.44 49.64 -13.68
C ALA A 13 21.54 49.23 -12.51
N THR A 14 20.26 48.99 -12.76
CA THR A 14 19.33 48.39 -11.81
C THR A 14 19.58 46.89 -11.76
N ALA A 15 20.27 46.43 -10.71
CA ALA A 15 20.40 45.00 -10.39
C ALA A 15 19.08 44.52 -9.79
N SER A 16 18.27 43.80 -10.57
CA SER A 16 17.10 43.06 -10.09
C SER A 16 17.57 41.81 -9.33
N LEU A 17 17.57 41.88 -8.02
CA LEU A 17 17.69 40.67 -7.16
C LEU A 17 16.42 39.84 -7.33
N GLY A 18 16.51 38.78 -8.16
CA GLY A 18 15.50 37.75 -8.22
C GLY A 18 15.53 36.94 -6.92
N PHE A 19 14.57 37.16 -6.02
CA PHE A 19 14.28 36.25 -4.93
C PHE A 19 13.76 34.95 -5.52
N ALA A 20 14.61 33.93 -5.63
CA ALA A 20 14.14 32.56 -5.79
C ALA A 20 13.49 32.16 -4.46
N ALA A 21 12.15 32.24 -4.41
CA ALA A 21 11.39 31.66 -3.32
C ALA A 21 11.66 30.13 -3.37
N HIS A 22 12.53 29.65 -2.51
CA HIS A 22 12.60 28.22 -2.22
C HIS A 22 11.28 27.86 -1.51
N ALA A 23 10.35 27.29 -2.24
CA ALA A 23 9.20 26.66 -1.62
C ALA A 23 9.78 25.59 -0.69
N ALA A 24 9.69 25.78 0.61
CA ALA A 24 10.03 24.76 1.58
C ALA A 24 9.17 23.54 1.25
N ALA A 25 9.80 22.39 1.07
CA ALA A 25 9.07 21.16 0.77
C ALA A 25 8.11 20.88 1.94
N ALA A 26 6.84 20.63 1.64
CA ALA A 26 5.81 20.39 2.64
C ALA A 26 6.20 19.23 3.56
N ASN A 27 5.97 19.36 4.85
CA ASN A 27 6.14 18.25 5.80
C ASN A 27 4.96 17.29 5.63
N LEU A 28 5.23 16.11 5.06
CA LEU A 28 4.21 15.07 4.93
C LEU A 28 3.92 14.42 6.29
N THR A 29 2.67 13.98 6.47
CA THR A 29 2.22 13.19 7.62
C THR A 29 1.51 11.91 7.15
N LEU A 30 1.46 10.91 8.03
CA LEU A 30 0.74 9.66 7.80
C LEU A 30 -0.41 9.54 8.80
N ASP A 31 -1.62 9.32 8.30
CA ASP A 31 -2.76 8.87 9.11
C ASP A 31 -3.16 7.47 8.64
N VAL A 32 -3.01 6.49 9.52
CA VAL A 32 -3.20 5.08 9.23
C VAL A 32 -4.57 4.64 9.73
N TYR A 33 -5.34 4.03 8.85
CA TYR A 33 -6.57 3.33 9.19
C TYR A 33 -6.39 1.83 9.00
N ASN A 34 -6.78 1.06 10.02
CA ASN A 34 -6.88 -0.39 9.98
C ASN A 34 -8.13 -0.79 10.76
N PRO A 35 -9.06 -1.55 10.18
CA PRO A 35 -10.32 -1.93 10.84
C PRO A 35 -10.14 -2.98 11.95
N GLY A 36 -8.97 -3.56 12.07
CA GLY A 36 -8.70 -4.64 13.02
C GLY A 36 -9.63 -5.84 12.78
N THR A 37 -10.14 -6.42 13.89
CA THR A 37 -11.04 -7.57 13.85
C THR A 37 -12.49 -7.26 13.43
N GLN A 38 -12.79 -6.01 13.07
CA GLN A 38 -14.12 -5.59 12.63
C GLN A 38 -14.36 -5.81 11.13
N ALA A 39 -13.36 -6.25 10.39
CA ALA A 39 -13.46 -6.56 8.97
C ALA A 39 -13.09 -8.01 8.69
N ILE A 40 -13.41 -8.51 7.50
CA ILE A 40 -13.00 -9.84 7.03
C ILE A 40 -11.47 -9.90 6.94
N PHE A 41 -10.83 -8.81 6.50
CA PHE A 41 -9.37 -8.66 6.48
C PHE A 41 -8.96 -7.35 7.15
N PRO A 42 -7.94 -7.36 8.03
CA PRO A 42 -7.42 -6.16 8.69
C PRO A 42 -6.48 -5.38 7.74
N VAL A 43 -6.97 -5.03 6.53
CA VAL A 43 -6.20 -4.30 5.53
C VAL A 43 -6.01 -2.84 5.93
N THR A 44 -4.87 -2.29 5.57
CA THR A 44 -4.48 -0.93 5.94
C THR A 44 -4.75 0.05 4.81
N SER A 45 -5.36 1.19 5.13
CA SER A 45 -5.36 2.40 4.28
C SER A 45 -4.49 3.47 4.92
N VAL A 46 -3.70 4.19 4.12
CA VAL A 46 -2.82 5.26 4.62
C VAL A 46 -3.11 6.56 3.91
N LEU A 47 -3.59 7.56 4.65
CA LEU A 47 -3.71 8.93 4.16
C LEU A 47 -2.36 9.64 4.34
N VAL A 48 -1.71 9.93 3.23
CA VAL A 48 -0.48 10.74 3.18
C VAL A 48 -0.89 12.18 2.93
N SER A 49 -0.67 13.06 3.90
CA SER A 49 -1.11 14.46 3.85
C SER A 49 0.05 15.42 3.78
N GLY A 50 -0.04 16.39 2.87
CA GLY A 50 0.78 17.59 2.83
C GLY A 50 0.14 18.75 3.57
N GLU A 51 0.46 19.98 3.17
CA GLU A 51 -0.14 21.18 3.77
C GLU A 51 -1.61 21.35 3.35
N LYS A 52 -1.93 21.12 2.07
CA LYS A 52 -3.27 21.34 1.47
C LYS A 52 -3.86 20.06 0.90
N ASP A 53 -3.03 19.26 0.24
CA ASP A 53 -3.44 18.08 -0.53
C ASP A 53 -3.12 16.78 0.22
N ALA A 54 -3.79 15.71 -0.19
CA ALA A 54 -3.54 14.37 0.30
C ALA A 54 -3.61 13.31 -0.81
N ILE A 55 -2.92 12.21 -0.59
CA ILE A 55 -3.00 10.96 -1.36
C ILE A 55 -3.43 9.86 -0.41
N LEU A 56 -4.46 9.10 -0.78
CA LEU A 56 -4.83 7.87 -0.09
C LEU A 56 -4.12 6.69 -0.74
N VAL A 57 -3.50 5.85 0.05
CA VAL A 57 -2.98 4.55 -0.37
C VAL A 57 -3.90 3.46 0.16
N ASP A 58 -4.50 2.70 -0.75
CA ASP A 58 -5.44 1.60 -0.58
C ASP A 58 -6.83 1.99 -0.04
N ALA A 59 -7.87 1.28 -0.49
CA ALA A 59 -9.25 1.73 -0.43
C ALA A 59 -10.17 0.88 0.47
N GLN A 60 -9.65 -0.13 1.16
CA GLN A 60 -10.39 -1.07 1.98
C GLN A 60 -11.21 -2.13 1.19
N PHE A 61 -11.63 -3.18 1.92
CA PHE A 61 -12.41 -4.28 1.39
C PHE A 61 -13.90 -3.96 1.34
N GLY A 62 -14.48 -3.67 2.48
CA GLY A 62 -15.91 -3.47 2.63
C GLY A 62 -16.33 -2.02 2.52
N LYS A 63 -17.62 -1.84 2.18
CA LYS A 63 -18.24 -0.51 2.12
C LYS A 63 -18.14 0.22 3.45
N SER A 64 -18.46 -0.45 4.58
CA SER A 64 -18.46 0.19 5.90
C SER A 64 -17.05 0.68 6.31
N GLN A 65 -16.00 -0.07 5.98
CA GLN A 65 -14.61 0.35 6.24
C GLN A 65 -14.21 1.53 5.33
N ALA A 66 -14.62 1.51 4.08
CA ALA A 66 -14.38 2.62 3.16
C ALA A 66 -15.11 3.91 3.62
N GLU A 67 -16.33 3.81 4.20
CA GLU A 67 -17.03 4.93 4.83
C GLU A 67 -16.24 5.53 5.99
N GLN A 68 -15.59 4.71 6.82
CA GLN A 68 -14.69 5.17 7.88
C GLN A 68 -13.48 5.93 7.32
N VAL A 69 -12.92 5.45 6.20
CA VAL A 69 -11.83 6.15 5.50
C VAL A 69 -12.31 7.48 4.93
N VAL A 70 -13.53 7.55 4.36
CA VAL A 70 -14.14 8.82 3.91
C VAL A 70 -14.20 9.84 5.05
N GLU A 71 -14.66 9.43 6.23
CA GLU A 71 -14.73 10.33 7.39
C GLU A 71 -13.35 10.80 7.85
N LYS A 72 -12.35 9.92 7.84
CA LYS A 72 -10.96 10.32 8.15
C LYS A 72 -10.42 11.36 7.17
N ILE A 73 -10.65 11.18 5.87
CA ILE A 73 -10.22 12.12 4.84
C ILE A 73 -10.91 13.47 5.06
N ARG A 74 -12.23 13.49 5.31
CA ARG A 74 -12.97 14.72 5.60
C ARG A 74 -12.47 15.43 6.86
N ALA A 75 -12.23 14.65 7.92
CA ALA A 75 -11.70 15.17 9.19
C ALA A 75 -10.30 15.78 9.06
N SER A 76 -9.49 15.31 8.11
CA SER A 76 -8.16 15.89 7.84
C SER A 76 -8.23 17.31 7.29
N GLY A 77 -9.35 17.72 6.71
CA GLY A 77 -9.52 19.00 6.01
C GLY A 77 -8.68 19.14 4.74
N LYS A 78 -8.07 18.05 4.26
CA LYS A 78 -7.20 18.05 3.07
C LYS A 78 -8.01 17.77 1.80
N HIS A 79 -7.52 18.31 0.68
CA HIS A 79 -8.06 18.00 -0.63
C HIS A 79 -7.45 16.68 -1.12
N LEU A 80 -8.27 15.64 -1.27
CA LEU A 80 -7.83 14.34 -1.79
C LEU A 80 -7.61 14.44 -3.30
N THR A 81 -6.36 14.38 -3.75
CA THR A 81 -5.99 14.49 -5.17
C THR A 81 -5.91 13.13 -5.88
N THR A 82 -5.55 12.09 -5.12
CA THR A 82 -5.29 10.77 -5.69
C THR A 82 -5.62 9.68 -4.69
N ILE A 83 -6.19 8.58 -5.18
CA ILE A 83 -6.29 7.29 -4.51
C ILE A 83 -5.37 6.34 -5.28
N TYR A 84 -4.35 5.83 -4.62
CA TYR A 84 -3.42 4.87 -5.20
C TYR A 84 -3.70 3.47 -4.66
N ILE A 85 -3.92 2.51 -5.55
CA ILE A 85 -4.11 1.11 -5.20
C ILE A 85 -2.79 0.37 -5.38
N SER A 86 -2.25 -0.12 -4.28
CA SER A 86 -0.92 -0.70 -4.23
C SER A 86 -0.89 -2.18 -4.61
N HIS A 87 -2.03 -2.89 -4.48
CA HIS A 87 -2.14 -4.32 -4.76
C HIS A 87 -3.48 -4.67 -5.41
N GLY A 88 -3.52 -5.78 -6.17
CA GLY A 88 -4.67 -6.18 -6.98
C GLY A 88 -5.68 -7.09 -6.27
N ASP A 89 -5.51 -7.40 -4.99
CA ASP A 89 -6.52 -8.15 -4.24
C ASP A 89 -7.69 -7.26 -3.79
N PRO A 90 -8.91 -7.82 -3.68
CA PRO A 90 -10.14 -7.05 -3.50
C PRO A 90 -10.15 -6.17 -2.25
N ASP A 91 -9.49 -6.58 -1.20
CA ASP A 91 -9.41 -5.86 0.07
C ASP A 91 -8.60 -4.54 -0.03
N TYR A 92 -7.85 -4.35 -1.10
CA TYR A 92 -7.17 -3.10 -1.41
C TYR A 92 -8.03 -2.12 -2.22
N TYR A 93 -9.05 -2.60 -3.00
CA TYR A 93 -9.71 -1.73 -3.97
C TYR A 93 -11.25 -1.80 -4.02
N PHE A 94 -11.92 -2.77 -3.40
CA PHE A 94 -13.38 -2.84 -3.45
C PHE A 94 -14.08 -1.61 -2.84
N GLY A 95 -13.46 -0.96 -1.85
CA GLY A 95 -13.94 0.29 -1.27
C GLY A 95 -13.91 1.50 -2.21
N LEU A 96 -13.31 1.39 -3.41
CA LEU A 96 -13.27 2.47 -4.40
C LEU A 96 -14.66 2.96 -4.80
N ASP A 97 -15.69 2.09 -4.84
CA ASP A 97 -17.06 2.51 -5.14
C ASP A 97 -17.57 3.57 -4.15
N THR A 98 -17.26 3.42 -2.87
CA THR A 98 -17.62 4.38 -1.81
C THR A 98 -16.75 5.64 -1.89
N LEU A 99 -15.43 5.47 -2.02
CA LEU A 99 -14.48 6.58 -2.03
C LEU A 99 -14.65 7.50 -3.24
N THR A 100 -14.86 6.94 -4.44
CA THR A 100 -15.06 7.77 -5.65
C THR A 100 -16.38 8.51 -5.68
N LYS A 101 -17.42 8.01 -4.99
CA LYS A 101 -18.67 8.76 -4.79
C LYS A 101 -18.46 9.95 -3.85
N ALA A 102 -17.64 9.78 -2.81
CA ALA A 102 -17.35 10.82 -1.84
C ALA A 102 -16.35 11.87 -2.37
N PHE A 103 -15.41 11.46 -3.22
CA PHE A 103 -14.32 12.27 -3.78
C PHE A 103 -14.20 12.08 -5.30
N PRO A 104 -15.17 12.60 -6.08
CA PRO A 104 -15.26 12.34 -7.52
C PRO A 104 -14.09 12.96 -8.33
N ASP A 105 -13.42 13.97 -7.79
CA ASP A 105 -12.30 14.65 -8.45
C ASP A 105 -10.96 13.96 -8.20
N ALA A 106 -10.89 13.02 -7.25
CA ALA A 106 -9.68 12.27 -6.96
C ALA A 106 -9.34 11.28 -8.09
N LYS A 107 -8.10 11.30 -8.56
CA LYS A 107 -7.61 10.34 -9.55
C LYS A 107 -7.43 8.98 -8.89
N VAL A 108 -7.98 7.92 -9.47
CA VAL A 108 -7.76 6.55 -9.01
C VAL A 108 -6.70 5.90 -9.89
N LEU A 109 -5.56 5.54 -9.30
CA LEU A 109 -4.38 5.05 -10.02
C LEU A 109 -3.83 3.78 -9.36
N ALA A 110 -3.21 2.93 -10.19
CA ALA A 110 -2.38 1.80 -9.76
C ALA A 110 -1.24 1.56 -10.76
N SER A 111 -0.27 0.74 -10.41
CA SER A 111 0.75 0.30 -11.36
C SER A 111 0.14 -0.55 -12.49
N GLN A 112 0.78 -0.62 -13.66
CA GLN A 112 0.29 -1.47 -14.74
C GLN A 112 0.14 -2.95 -14.31
N PRO A 113 1.12 -3.58 -13.62
CA PRO A 113 0.96 -4.96 -13.14
C PRO A 113 -0.25 -5.13 -12.19
N THR A 114 -0.51 -4.15 -11.31
CA THR A 114 -1.68 -4.16 -10.41
C THR A 114 -2.99 -4.07 -11.21
N VAL A 115 -3.06 -3.18 -12.20
CA VAL A 115 -4.25 -3.06 -13.08
C VAL A 115 -4.50 -4.34 -13.86
N ASP A 116 -3.44 -4.96 -14.40
CA ASP A 116 -3.54 -6.22 -15.14
C ASP A 116 -4.03 -7.36 -14.23
N HIS A 117 -3.54 -7.43 -12.98
CA HIS A 117 -3.98 -8.39 -11.98
C HIS A 117 -5.48 -8.20 -11.66
N ILE A 118 -5.92 -6.98 -11.38
CA ILE A 118 -7.33 -6.66 -11.13
C ILE A 118 -8.20 -7.08 -12.30
N ASN A 119 -7.86 -6.68 -13.53
CA ASN A 119 -8.63 -7.04 -14.72
C ASN A 119 -8.77 -8.55 -14.91
N LYS A 120 -7.74 -9.31 -14.57
CA LYS A 120 -7.73 -10.78 -14.69
C LYS A 120 -8.60 -11.45 -13.63
N THR A 121 -8.71 -10.88 -12.42
CA THR A 121 -9.22 -11.60 -11.24
C THR A 121 -10.53 -11.04 -10.69
N VAL A 122 -10.93 -9.82 -11.02
CA VAL A 122 -12.04 -9.08 -10.38
C VAL A 122 -13.36 -9.85 -10.39
N GLU A 123 -13.71 -10.51 -11.52
CA GLU A 123 -14.98 -11.24 -11.62
C GLU A 123 -15.01 -12.47 -10.71
N ALA A 124 -13.92 -13.26 -10.72
CA ALA A 124 -13.79 -14.45 -9.87
C ALA A 124 -13.73 -14.06 -8.38
N LYS A 125 -12.97 -13.01 -8.04
CA LYS A 125 -12.88 -12.50 -6.66
C LYS A 125 -14.22 -11.95 -6.17
N LEU A 126 -14.99 -11.23 -6.99
CA LEU A 126 -16.32 -10.75 -6.64
C LEU A 126 -17.31 -11.91 -6.45
N ALA A 127 -17.28 -12.92 -7.31
CA ALA A 127 -18.12 -14.11 -7.18
C ALA A 127 -17.81 -14.89 -5.90
N PHE A 128 -16.53 -14.98 -5.49
CA PHE A 128 -16.11 -15.70 -4.28
C PHE A 128 -16.41 -14.93 -3.00
N TRP A 129 -16.05 -13.62 -2.96
CA TRP A 129 -16.15 -12.81 -1.76
C TRP A 129 -17.49 -12.14 -1.57
N GLY A 130 -18.19 -11.75 -2.64
CA GLY A 130 -19.45 -11.02 -2.58
C GLY A 130 -20.49 -11.64 -1.64
N PRO A 131 -20.78 -12.97 -1.73
CA PRO A 131 -21.72 -13.63 -0.82
C PRO A 131 -21.28 -13.59 0.66
N LYS A 132 -19.98 -13.47 0.95
CA LYS A 132 -19.42 -13.43 2.29
C LYS A 132 -19.42 -12.02 2.89
N MET A 133 -19.42 -11.00 2.03
CA MET A 133 -19.42 -9.58 2.42
C MET A 133 -20.81 -9.06 2.81
N GLY A 134 -21.88 -9.73 2.36
CA GLY A 134 -23.24 -9.31 2.69
C GLY A 134 -23.53 -7.87 2.23
N ALA A 135 -23.93 -6.99 3.14
CA ALA A 135 -24.24 -5.59 2.84
C ALA A 135 -23.00 -4.73 2.53
N ASP A 136 -21.82 -5.21 2.82
CA ASP A 136 -20.55 -4.51 2.60
C ASP A 136 -19.98 -4.71 1.18
N VAL A 137 -20.64 -5.54 0.34
CA VAL A 137 -20.22 -5.74 -1.05
C VAL A 137 -20.34 -4.42 -1.83
N PRO A 138 -19.35 -4.07 -2.69
CA PRO A 138 -19.44 -2.87 -3.52
C PRO A 138 -20.60 -3.00 -4.53
N ALA A 139 -21.31 -1.90 -4.79
CA ALA A 139 -22.36 -1.88 -5.82
C ALA A 139 -21.77 -2.03 -7.24
N LYS A 140 -20.53 -1.61 -7.43
CA LYS A 140 -19.72 -1.82 -8.64
C LYS A 140 -18.26 -1.93 -8.29
N THR A 141 -17.52 -2.69 -9.08
CA THR A 141 -16.05 -2.72 -9.02
C THR A 141 -15.47 -1.60 -9.88
N ILE A 142 -14.41 -0.95 -9.40
CA ILE A 142 -13.71 0.12 -10.12
C ILE A 142 -12.28 -0.34 -10.37
N VAL A 143 -11.89 -0.37 -11.64
CA VAL A 143 -10.51 -0.63 -12.04
C VAL A 143 -9.75 0.69 -12.08
N PRO A 144 -8.62 0.83 -11.37
CA PRO A 144 -7.80 2.03 -11.42
C PRO A 144 -7.27 2.34 -12.82
N GLY A 145 -7.03 3.63 -13.11
CA GLY A 145 -6.21 4.02 -14.24
C GLY A 145 -4.72 3.69 -13.99
N VAL A 146 -3.97 3.55 -15.08
CA VAL A 146 -2.53 3.22 -14.97
C VAL A 146 -1.71 4.43 -14.56
N LEU A 147 -0.90 4.28 -13.51
CA LEU A 147 0.12 5.25 -13.14
C LEU A 147 1.21 5.30 -14.21
N LYS A 148 1.49 6.50 -14.73
CA LYS A 148 2.60 6.71 -15.66
C LYS A 148 3.92 6.82 -14.88
N GLY A 149 4.83 5.89 -15.14
CA GLY A 149 6.09 5.78 -14.42
C GLY A 149 5.95 5.06 -13.07
N ASP A 150 6.80 5.42 -12.11
CA ASP A 150 6.97 4.74 -10.83
C ASP A 150 6.66 5.63 -9.61
N SER A 151 6.05 6.79 -9.80
CA SER A 151 5.91 7.72 -8.67
C SER A 151 4.71 8.64 -8.76
N LEU A 152 4.18 8.97 -7.58
CA LEU A 152 3.20 10.01 -7.34
C LEU A 152 3.89 11.23 -6.73
N MET A 153 3.33 12.41 -6.95
CA MET A 153 3.84 13.66 -6.38
C MET A 153 2.79 14.28 -5.46
N LEU A 154 3.19 14.62 -4.25
CA LEU A 154 2.37 15.34 -3.28
C LEU A 154 3.14 16.58 -2.81
N GLU A 155 2.71 17.76 -3.23
CA GLU A 155 3.31 19.05 -2.87
C GLU A 155 4.84 19.08 -3.01
N GLY A 156 5.34 18.59 -4.17
CA GLY A 156 6.76 18.51 -4.46
C GLY A 156 7.52 17.33 -3.83
N GLN A 157 6.87 16.53 -2.99
CA GLN A 157 7.44 15.32 -2.40
C GLN A 157 7.09 14.08 -3.22
N LYS A 158 8.04 13.17 -3.38
CA LYS A 158 7.89 11.93 -4.15
C LYS A 158 7.37 10.80 -3.26
N LEU A 159 6.35 10.08 -3.72
CA LEU A 159 5.94 8.77 -3.25
C LEU A 159 6.31 7.77 -4.35
N GLN A 160 7.29 6.93 -4.14
CA GLN A 160 7.84 6.03 -5.14
C GLN A 160 7.29 4.62 -5.00
N VAL A 161 6.80 4.04 -6.09
CA VAL A 161 6.41 2.64 -6.15
C VAL A 161 7.65 1.79 -6.43
N ILE A 162 7.99 0.90 -5.51
CA ILE A 162 9.17 0.05 -5.57
C ILE A 162 8.75 -1.40 -5.86
N GLY A 163 9.53 -2.11 -6.68
CA GLY A 163 9.33 -3.51 -7.01
C GLY A 163 8.74 -3.77 -8.40
N LEU A 164 8.47 -2.72 -9.19
CA LEU A 164 7.85 -2.86 -10.52
C LEU A 164 8.74 -3.59 -11.54
N ASP A 165 10.03 -3.58 -11.37
CA ASP A 165 11.05 -4.28 -12.14
C ASP A 165 11.47 -5.64 -11.52
N GLY A 166 10.84 -5.99 -10.40
CA GLY A 166 11.08 -7.24 -9.68
C GLY A 166 10.45 -8.46 -10.34
N LYS A 167 10.57 -9.62 -9.66
CA LYS A 167 9.99 -10.90 -10.13
C LYS A 167 8.49 -11.01 -9.87
N GLN A 168 7.97 -10.20 -8.95
CA GLN A 168 6.55 -10.11 -8.60
C GLN A 168 6.11 -8.63 -8.66
N PRO A 169 6.01 -8.03 -9.87
CA PRO A 169 5.78 -6.59 -10.02
C PRO A 169 4.39 -6.12 -9.55
N ASP A 170 3.43 -7.02 -9.43
CA ASP A 170 2.11 -6.82 -8.83
C ASP A 170 2.15 -6.78 -7.29
N ARG A 171 3.27 -7.17 -6.66
CA ARG A 171 3.50 -7.15 -5.21
C ARG A 171 4.46 -6.03 -4.82
N SER A 172 4.24 -4.85 -5.39
CA SER A 172 5.00 -3.63 -5.11
C SER A 172 4.59 -2.97 -3.79
N PHE A 173 5.35 -1.97 -3.36
CA PHE A 173 5.04 -1.14 -2.19
C PHE A 173 5.39 0.32 -2.46
N VAL A 174 4.92 1.24 -1.60
CA VAL A 174 5.19 2.68 -1.73
C VAL A 174 6.26 3.10 -0.73
N TRP A 175 7.34 3.69 -1.23
CA TRP A 175 8.40 4.33 -0.47
C TRP A 175 8.24 5.85 -0.48
N ILE A 176 8.28 6.48 0.71
CA ILE A 176 8.19 7.94 0.90
C ILE A 176 9.52 8.41 1.47
N PRO A 177 10.48 8.86 0.63
CA PRO A 177 11.84 9.20 1.07
C PRO A 177 11.90 10.27 2.15
N SER A 178 11.07 11.32 2.05
CA SER A 178 11.05 12.42 3.01
C SER A 178 10.65 12.00 4.43
N LEU A 179 9.81 10.97 4.55
CA LEU A 179 9.40 10.39 5.82
C LEU A 179 10.25 9.18 6.23
N LYS A 180 11.05 8.64 5.32
CA LYS A 180 11.66 7.31 5.42
C LYS A 180 10.61 6.27 5.79
N ALA A 181 9.49 6.27 5.08
CA ALA A 181 8.34 5.41 5.36
C ALA A 181 8.03 4.48 4.19
N VAL A 182 7.68 3.23 4.52
CA VAL A 182 7.10 2.24 3.60
C VAL A 182 5.63 2.08 3.97
N VAL A 183 4.76 2.18 2.98
CA VAL A 183 3.31 2.02 3.12
C VAL A 183 2.73 1.27 1.92
N GLY A 184 1.55 0.68 2.06
CA GLY A 184 0.89 -0.06 0.98
C GLY A 184 1.62 -1.35 0.59
N GLY A 185 0.97 -2.13 -0.27
CA GLY A 185 1.45 -3.43 -0.69
C GLY A 185 1.12 -4.56 0.30
N VAL A 186 1.02 -5.76 -0.26
CA VAL A 186 0.66 -6.99 0.48
C VAL A 186 1.87 -7.66 1.14
N VAL A 187 3.08 -7.13 0.90
CA VAL A 187 4.33 -7.83 1.21
C VAL A 187 4.71 -7.84 2.69
N VAL A 188 4.15 -6.93 3.50
CA VAL A 188 4.44 -6.85 4.94
C VAL A 188 3.17 -7.10 5.74
N ALA A 189 3.24 -8.03 6.69
CA ALA A 189 2.19 -8.36 7.63
C ALA A 189 2.71 -8.34 9.07
N GLU A 190 1.83 -8.25 10.06
CA GLU A 190 2.20 -8.32 11.47
C GLU A 190 1.05 -8.85 12.34
N ASN A 191 1.37 -9.69 13.32
CA ASN A 191 0.41 -10.25 14.31
C ASN A 191 -0.77 -11.04 13.70
N ILE A 192 -0.60 -11.56 12.49
CA ILE A 192 -1.60 -12.40 11.82
C ILE A 192 -0.96 -13.64 11.21
N HIS A 193 -1.75 -14.67 10.96
CA HIS A 193 -1.37 -15.71 10.03
C HIS A 193 -1.35 -15.14 8.61
N VAL A 194 -0.18 -15.15 7.98
CA VAL A 194 0.02 -14.52 6.68
C VAL A 194 -0.66 -15.32 5.58
N TRP A 195 -1.31 -14.61 4.66
CA TRP A 195 -1.94 -15.21 3.49
C TRP A 195 -0.88 -15.73 2.51
N MET A 196 -0.81 -17.06 2.34
CA MET A 196 0.19 -17.73 1.51
C MET A 196 -0.40 -18.33 0.21
N ALA A 197 -1.74 -18.25 0.04
CA ALA A 197 -2.42 -18.92 -1.06
C ALA A 197 -2.08 -18.37 -2.45
N ASP A 198 -1.74 -17.09 -2.56
CA ASP A 198 -1.38 -16.44 -3.84
C ASP A 198 0.10 -16.67 -4.24
N THR A 199 0.92 -17.21 -3.32
CA THR A 199 2.33 -17.51 -3.54
C THR A 199 2.58 -19.00 -3.26
N GLN A 200 2.35 -19.86 -4.27
CA GLN A 200 2.26 -21.31 -4.06
C GLN A 200 3.58 -22.08 -4.33
N THR A 201 4.65 -21.40 -4.72
CA THR A 201 5.91 -22.04 -5.09
C THR A 201 7.07 -21.58 -4.22
N ALA A 202 8.07 -22.44 -4.03
CA ALA A 202 9.30 -22.07 -3.34
C ALA A 202 9.98 -20.85 -3.99
N GLN A 203 9.88 -20.70 -5.32
CA GLN A 203 10.43 -19.55 -6.03
C GLN A 203 9.66 -18.27 -5.68
N SER A 204 8.31 -18.30 -5.64
CA SER A 204 7.53 -17.12 -5.28
C SER A 204 7.78 -16.69 -3.83
N HIS A 205 8.04 -17.63 -2.91
CA HIS A 205 8.45 -17.30 -1.54
C HIS A 205 9.86 -16.69 -1.48
N ALA A 206 10.81 -17.23 -2.27
CA ALA A 206 12.15 -16.64 -2.38
C ALA A 206 12.12 -15.21 -2.95
N ASP A 207 11.29 -14.97 -3.98
CA ASP A 207 11.09 -13.65 -4.56
C ASP A 207 10.43 -12.67 -3.56
N TRP A 208 9.47 -13.16 -2.74
CA TRP A 208 8.89 -12.36 -1.67
C TRP A 208 9.92 -12.00 -0.59
N LEU A 209 10.74 -12.96 -0.16
CA LEU A 209 11.83 -12.70 0.79
C LEU A 209 12.85 -11.67 0.23
N ALA A 210 13.14 -11.70 -1.07
CA ALA A 210 13.98 -10.70 -1.71
C ALA A 210 13.33 -9.30 -1.69
N THR A 211 12.01 -9.20 -1.89
CA THR A 211 11.27 -7.94 -1.76
C THR A 211 11.35 -7.39 -0.32
N LEU A 212 11.18 -8.24 0.69
CA LEU A 212 11.33 -7.84 2.10
C LEU A 212 12.75 -7.33 2.40
N GLN A 213 13.78 -8.00 1.86
CA GLN A 213 15.16 -7.54 2.00
C GLN A 213 15.40 -6.18 1.32
N SER A 214 14.74 -5.90 0.19
CA SER A 214 14.81 -4.58 -0.45
C SER A 214 14.26 -3.47 0.44
N ILE A 215 13.19 -3.74 1.21
CA ILE A 215 12.67 -2.80 2.22
C ILE A 215 13.73 -2.52 3.30
N GLU A 216 14.41 -3.55 3.82
CA GLU A 216 15.48 -3.37 4.81
C GLU A 216 16.62 -2.49 4.27
N THR A 217 16.95 -2.63 2.98
CA THR A 217 18.01 -1.84 2.32
C THR A 217 17.68 -0.34 2.28
N LEU A 218 16.40 0.04 2.19
CA LEU A 218 15.94 1.43 2.26
C LEU A 218 16.11 2.06 3.64
N LYS A 219 16.34 1.25 4.68
CA LYS A 219 16.49 1.67 6.09
C LYS A 219 15.33 2.58 6.53
N PRO A 220 14.07 2.16 6.39
CA PRO A 220 12.93 2.95 6.77
C PRO A 220 12.91 3.22 8.27
N LYS A 221 12.35 4.38 8.66
CA LYS A 221 12.00 4.68 10.05
C LYS A 221 10.63 4.11 10.42
N THR A 222 9.74 4.08 9.41
CA THR A 222 8.36 3.60 9.56
C THR A 222 8.08 2.58 8.47
N VAL A 223 7.50 1.45 8.86
CA VAL A 223 6.94 0.46 7.95
C VAL A 223 5.50 0.22 8.40
N VAL A 224 4.54 0.58 7.57
CA VAL A 224 3.12 0.30 7.83
C VAL A 224 2.77 -1.00 7.11
N PRO A 225 2.48 -2.10 7.83
CA PRO A 225 2.10 -3.36 7.17
C PRO A 225 0.80 -3.21 6.38
N GLY A 226 0.68 -3.93 5.26
CA GLY A 226 -0.57 -4.00 4.50
C GLY A 226 -1.70 -4.65 5.30
N HIS A 227 -1.34 -5.64 6.13
CA HIS A 227 -2.26 -6.30 7.06
C HIS A 227 -1.62 -6.46 8.43
N TYR A 228 -2.34 -6.10 9.50
CA TYR A 228 -1.90 -6.38 10.86
C TYR A 228 -3.06 -6.33 11.86
N LEU A 229 -2.85 -6.95 13.02
CA LEU A 229 -3.74 -6.83 14.17
C LEU A 229 -3.03 -6.20 15.36
N GLY A 230 -3.81 -5.59 16.25
CA GLY A 230 -3.27 -4.84 17.39
C GLY A 230 -2.65 -3.50 16.97
N ASP A 231 -1.74 -2.97 17.80
CA ASP A 231 -1.14 -1.64 17.56
C ASP A 231 -0.10 -1.64 16.42
N GLY A 232 0.46 -2.81 16.10
CA GLY A 232 1.54 -2.96 15.13
C GLY A 232 2.83 -2.25 15.56
N SER A 233 3.99 -2.80 15.22
CA SER A 233 5.28 -2.16 15.57
C SER A 233 5.58 -0.94 14.68
N ARG A 234 4.97 -0.89 13.48
CA ARG A 234 5.23 0.10 12.42
C ARG A 234 6.72 0.32 12.15
N SER A 235 7.49 -0.76 12.21
CA SER A 235 8.95 -0.75 12.09
C SER A 235 9.46 -1.92 11.25
N LEU A 236 10.77 -2.06 11.12
CA LEU A 236 11.40 -3.23 10.49
C LEU A 236 11.10 -4.55 11.23
N ALA A 237 10.54 -4.52 12.45
CA ALA A 237 10.11 -5.73 13.13
C ALA A 237 9.00 -6.47 12.37
N SER A 238 8.07 -5.74 11.71
CA SER A 238 7.03 -6.36 10.86
C SER A 238 7.61 -7.00 9.60
N VAL A 239 8.64 -6.42 9.00
CA VAL A 239 9.36 -7.03 7.86
C VAL A 239 10.01 -8.34 8.28
N LYS A 240 10.71 -8.32 9.42
CA LYS A 240 11.32 -9.53 9.99
C LYS A 240 10.28 -10.60 10.35
N PHE A 241 9.17 -10.20 10.98
CA PHE A 241 8.06 -11.11 11.29
C PHE A 241 7.56 -11.82 10.04
N THR A 242 7.30 -11.08 8.96
CA THR A 242 6.81 -11.65 7.70
C THR A 242 7.83 -12.63 7.11
N ALA A 243 9.11 -12.26 7.07
CA ALA A 243 10.16 -13.13 6.56
C ALA A 243 10.31 -14.42 7.38
N ASP A 244 10.24 -14.34 8.70
CA ASP A 244 10.31 -15.49 9.60
C ASP A 244 9.06 -16.38 9.47
N TYR A 245 7.88 -15.79 9.25
CA TYR A 245 6.64 -16.53 9.02
C TYR A 245 6.69 -17.33 7.71
N ILE A 246 7.12 -16.73 6.59
CA ILE A 246 7.29 -17.43 5.29
C ILE A 246 8.20 -18.65 5.45
N LYS A 247 9.37 -18.47 6.05
CA LYS A 247 10.34 -19.55 6.29
C LYS A 247 9.76 -20.66 7.18
N ALA A 248 8.99 -20.27 8.21
CA ALA A 248 8.35 -21.23 9.10
C ALA A 248 7.25 -22.02 8.38
N PHE A 249 6.42 -21.34 7.58
CA PHE A 249 5.37 -21.96 6.79
C PHE A 249 5.96 -23.01 5.81
N ASP A 250 7.03 -22.65 5.09
CA ASP A 250 7.74 -23.57 4.21
C ASP A 250 8.27 -24.82 4.95
N ALA A 251 8.94 -24.57 6.08
CA ALA A 251 9.52 -25.64 6.86
C ALA A 251 8.47 -26.61 7.45
N GLU A 252 7.32 -26.08 7.88
CA GLU A 252 6.23 -26.92 8.42
C GLU A 252 5.43 -27.57 7.26
N THR A 253 5.26 -26.92 6.12
CA THR A 253 4.63 -27.50 4.91
C THR A 253 5.38 -28.74 4.43
N ALA A 254 6.72 -28.69 4.45
CA ALA A 254 7.56 -29.83 4.04
C ALA A 254 7.40 -31.06 4.97
N LYS A 255 7.06 -30.87 6.25
CA LYS A 255 6.91 -31.95 7.24
C LYS A 255 5.47 -32.44 7.35
N ALA A 256 4.50 -31.55 7.15
CA ALA A 256 3.09 -31.84 7.34
C ALA A 256 2.59 -32.82 6.26
N LYS A 257 1.85 -33.85 6.66
CA LYS A 257 1.23 -34.83 5.74
C LYS A 257 0.00 -34.27 5.02
N ASP A 258 -0.73 -33.35 5.64
CA ASP A 258 -1.98 -32.76 5.20
C ASP A 258 -2.14 -31.30 5.74
N SER A 259 -3.20 -30.61 5.32
CA SER A 259 -3.46 -29.23 5.78
C SER A 259 -3.74 -29.16 7.28
N ALA A 260 -4.42 -30.15 7.86
CA ALA A 260 -4.71 -30.18 9.29
C ALA A 260 -3.43 -30.25 10.13
N ALA A 261 -2.46 -31.06 9.73
CA ALA A 261 -1.16 -31.15 10.37
C ALA A 261 -0.37 -29.83 10.24
N LEU A 262 -0.41 -29.19 9.06
CA LEU A 262 0.23 -27.89 8.86
C LEU A 262 -0.39 -26.80 9.73
N ILE A 263 -1.73 -26.69 9.77
CA ILE A 263 -2.46 -25.74 10.62
C ILE A 263 -2.06 -25.92 12.10
N ALA A 264 -2.08 -27.17 12.59
CA ALA A 264 -1.71 -27.48 13.95
C ALA A 264 -0.25 -27.07 14.27
N ALA A 265 0.69 -27.33 13.36
CA ALA A 265 2.09 -26.93 13.52
C ALA A 265 2.28 -25.41 13.58
N MET A 266 1.62 -24.69 12.67
CA MET A 266 1.69 -23.22 12.62
C MET A 266 1.03 -22.58 13.83
N LYS A 267 -0.14 -23.06 14.28
CA LYS A 267 -0.81 -22.58 15.51
C LYS A 267 0.02 -22.87 16.77
N LYS A 268 0.72 -24.02 16.81
CA LYS A 268 1.65 -24.30 17.91
C LYS A 268 2.84 -23.34 17.94
N ARG A 269 3.35 -22.99 16.77
CA ARG A 269 4.50 -22.05 16.64
C ARG A 269 4.10 -20.61 16.91
N TYR A 270 2.90 -20.23 16.53
CA TYR A 270 2.35 -18.89 16.61
C TYR A 270 0.95 -18.91 17.29
N PRO A 271 0.88 -19.15 18.59
CA PRO A 271 -0.40 -19.41 19.27
C PRO A 271 -1.28 -18.17 19.47
N THR A 272 -0.76 -16.98 19.20
CA THR A 272 -1.45 -15.70 19.46
C THR A 272 -1.78 -14.92 18.21
N LEU A 273 -1.42 -15.43 17.02
CA LEU A 273 -1.72 -14.75 15.78
C LEU A 273 -3.20 -14.83 15.44
N GLY A 274 -3.76 -13.73 14.94
CA GLY A 274 -5.10 -13.70 14.35
C GLY A 274 -5.13 -14.21 12.91
N GLU A 275 -6.26 -14.03 12.22
CA GLU A 275 -6.48 -14.45 10.84
C GLU A 275 -6.29 -15.97 10.64
N GLU A 276 -6.89 -16.78 11.51
CA GLU A 276 -6.83 -18.25 11.40
C GLU A 276 -7.40 -18.74 10.06
N SER A 277 -8.41 -18.07 9.51
CA SER A 277 -9.00 -18.37 8.20
C SER A 277 -7.99 -18.26 7.06
N SER A 278 -7.07 -17.31 7.14
CA SER A 278 -5.95 -17.14 6.21
C SER A 278 -4.99 -18.33 6.25
N LEU A 279 -4.67 -18.82 7.46
CA LEU A 279 -3.88 -20.03 7.64
C LEU A 279 -4.59 -21.26 7.09
N GLU A 280 -5.88 -21.45 7.41
CA GLU A 280 -6.66 -22.61 6.99
C GLU A 280 -6.74 -22.74 5.45
N LEU A 281 -7.03 -21.61 4.77
CA LEU A 281 -7.08 -21.61 3.32
C LEU A 281 -5.69 -21.83 2.72
N SER A 282 -4.70 -21.09 3.19
CA SER A 282 -3.31 -21.22 2.73
C SER A 282 -2.76 -22.64 2.91
N ALA A 283 -3.07 -23.31 4.02
CA ALA A 283 -2.64 -24.67 4.26
C ALA A 283 -3.29 -25.68 3.30
N LYS A 284 -4.60 -25.53 3.02
CA LYS A 284 -5.31 -26.37 2.04
C LYS A 284 -4.72 -26.21 0.65
N VAL A 285 -4.44 -24.98 0.24
CA VAL A 285 -3.80 -24.70 -1.07
C VAL A 285 -2.39 -25.31 -1.12
N ALA A 286 -1.58 -25.07 -0.09
CA ALA A 286 -0.20 -25.56 -0.02
C ALA A 286 -0.10 -27.11 0.00
N LYS A 287 -1.14 -27.81 0.48
CA LYS A 287 -1.22 -29.27 0.50
C LYS A 287 -1.99 -29.86 -0.70
N GLY A 288 -2.42 -29.03 -1.66
CA GLY A 288 -3.15 -29.48 -2.86
C GLY A 288 -4.58 -29.94 -2.59
N GLU A 289 -5.14 -29.61 -1.41
CA GLU A 289 -6.50 -29.95 -1.01
C GLU A 289 -7.53 -28.93 -1.49
N MET A 290 -7.05 -27.79 -1.98
CA MET A 290 -7.87 -26.71 -2.57
C MET A 290 -7.11 -26.06 -3.72
N GLN A 291 -7.82 -25.72 -4.78
CA GLN A 291 -7.30 -24.85 -5.85
C GLN A 291 -7.67 -23.41 -5.55
N TRP A 292 -6.75 -22.52 -5.85
CA TRP A 292 -6.91 -21.09 -5.61
C TRP A 292 -6.46 -20.28 -6.82
#